data_d0df3bc5f4b1e6a324c53aa546b866f4
#
_entry.id   d0df3bc5f4b1e6a324c53aa546b866f4
#
_cell.length_a   1.000
_cell.length_b   1.000
_cell.length_c   1.000
_cell.angle_alpha   90.00
_cell.angle_beta   90.00
_cell.angle_gamma   90.00
#
_symmetry.space_group_name_H-M   'P 1'
#
loop_
_entity.id
_entity.type
_entity.pdbx_description
1 polymer ?
#
loop_
_entity_poly.entity_id
_entity_poly.type
_entity_poly.pdbx_seq_one_letter_code
_entity_poly.pdbx_strand_id
1 'polypeptide(L)'
;MTLLIIYIFLALVVSFICSLLEATLLTLTPSSIASAKEKGAKWASRMEALKADIDRPLSAILTLNTIAHTMGAAGAGAEYARLSGNTGEAFFAAMLTLAILVFTEIIPKTIGARHALALAAPAAVLLNLMILALQPVVWILRKITALFSRESSGAALAHREELLAMARLGEESGSLVPRESQFVQNLIQLHSMRVWDIMTPRPVIYALPQSTPLARFVDIVSEKPFTRIPVFGATHDDFTGFVIRGEVLIAHLKDSTKSGTLADVTRPIAVTQDHFPVDQLFQRFISERHQIMLVADEFGTIVGLVTFEDIIETIFGFEILDEKDKVPNLQSHARNLWHERARRMGIVLEEEPPPSA
;
A
#
# COMPACT_ATOMS: atom_id res chain seq x y z
N MET A 1 -2.86 -50.17 -34.44
CA MET A 1 -1.55 -49.52 -34.05
C MET A 1 -1.53 -48.03 -34.33
N THR A 2 -1.84 -47.58 -35.55
CA THR A 2 -1.78 -46.13 -35.89
C THR A 2 -2.73 -45.27 -35.02
N LEU A 3 -3.98 -45.74 -34.84
CA LEU A 3 -4.94 -45.03 -33.98
C LEU A 3 -4.53 -44.99 -32.52
N LEU A 4 -3.95 -46.04 -31.97
CA LEU A 4 -3.42 -46.09 -30.62
C LEU A 4 -2.33 -45.01 -30.41
N ILE A 5 -1.40 -44.91 -31.36
CA ILE A 5 -0.34 -43.90 -31.32
C ILE A 5 -0.91 -42.48 -31.38
N ILE A 6 -1.93 -42.26 -32.23
CA ILE A 6 -2.61 -40.95 -32.33
C ILE A 6 -3.27 -40.57 -31.02
N TYR A 7 -3.98 -41.49 -30.36
CA TYR A 7 -4.63 -41.21 -29.08
C TYR A 7 -3.62 -40.92 -27.94
N ILE A 8 -2.53 -41.71 -27.88
CA ILE A 8 -1.45 -41.46 -26.91
C ILE A 8 -0.79 -40.13 -27.20
N PHE A 9 -0.48 -39.82 -28.46
CA PHE A 9 0.12 -38.55 -28.86
C PHE A 9 -0.79 -37.37 -28.49
N LEU A 10 -2.10 -37.46 -28.76
CA LEU A 10 -3.08 -36.43 -28.37
C LEU A 10 -3.08 -36.20 -26.84
N ALA A 11 -3.16 -37.30 -26.07
CA ALA A 11 -3.17 -37.22 -24.62
C ALA A 11 -1.89 -36.60 -24.08
N LEU A 12 -0.72 -36.96 -24.58
CA LEU A 12 0.56 -36.52 -24.04
C LEU A 12 0.96 -35.12 -24.53
N VAL A 13 0.91 -34.86 -25.83
CA VAL A 13 1.44 -33.59 -26.39
C VAL A 13 0.52 -32.40 -26.12
N VAL A 14 -0.78 -32.58 -26.39
CA VAL A 14 -1.73 -31.48 -26.17
C VAL A 14 -1.78 -31.10 -24.68
N SER A 15 -1.83 -32.12 -23.81
CA SER A 15 -1.86 -31.92 -22.39
C SER A 15 -0.54 -31.31 -21.85
N PHE A 16 0.62 -31.75 -22.36
CA PHE A 16 1.91 -31.13 -22.04
C PHE A 16 1.89 -29.62 -22.30
N ILE A 17 1.40 -29.22 -23.48
CA ILE A 17 1.32 -27.80 -23.85
C ILE A 17 0.36 -27.07 -22.93
N CYS A 18 -0.81 -27.63 -22.62
CA CYS A 18 -1.77 -27.02 -21.70
C CYS A 18 -1.17 -26.78 -20.32
N SER A 19 -0.53 -27.78 -19.73
CA SER A 19 0.10 -27.68 -18.42
C SER A 19 1.30 -26.73 -18.39
N LEU A 20 2.07 -26.66 -19.48
CA LEU A 20 3.16 -25.69 -19.63
C LEU A 20 2.63 -24.25 -19.66
N LEU A 21 1.57 -23.99 -20.41
CA LEU A 21 0.93 -22.69 -20.52
C LEU A 21 0.28 -22.26 -19.22
N GLU A 22 -0.40 -23.18 -18.52
CA GLU A 22 -0.97 -22.95 -17.20
C GLU A 22 0.09 -22.49 -16.19
N ALA A 23 1.16 -23.26 -16.04
CA ALA A 23 2.24 -22.93 -15.12
C ALA A 23 2.94 -21.61 -15.49
N THR A 24 3.17 -21.37 -16.78
CA THR A 24 3.74 -20.11 -17.26
C THR A 24 2.84 -18.92 -16.93
N LEU A 25 1.53 -19.03 -17.20
CA LEU A 25 0.56 -17.97 -16.92
C LEU A 25 0.45 -17.67 -15.44
N LEU A 26 0.37 -18.69 -14.59
CA LEU A 26 0.21 -18.51 -13.14
C LEU A 26 1.46 -17.93 -12.47
N THR A 27 2.64 -18.34 -12.92
CA THR A 27 3.93 -17.92 -12.32
C THR A 27 4.30 -16.47 -12.65
N LEU A 28 3.90 -15.94 -13.82
CA LEU A 28 4.15 -14.56 -14.18
C LEU A 28 3.41 -13.60 -13.23
N THR A 29 4.16 -12.76 -12.53
CA THR A 29 3.59 -11.74 -11.64
C THR A 29 3.23 -10.45 -12.39
N PRO A 30 2.25 -9.65 -11.93
CA PRO A 30 1.96 -8.35 -12.52
C PRO A 30 3.19 -7.44 -12.60
N SER A 31 4.05 -7.45 -11.59
CA SER A 31 5.30 -6.68 -11.55
C SER A 31 6.30 -7.09 -12.63
N SER A 32 6.46 -8.40 -12.88
CA SER A 32 7.34 -8.91 -13.94
C SER A 32 6.84 -8.53 -15.34
N ILE A 33 5.52 -8.54 -15.54
CA ILE A 33 4.88 -8.11 -16.80
C ILE A 33 5.05 -6.60 -17.00
N ALA A 34 4.85 -5.79 -15.96
CA ALA A 34 5.03 -4.34 -16.00
C ALA A 34 6.49 -3.98 -16.36
N SER A 35 7.47 -4.60 -15.69
CA SER A 35 8.89 -4.41 -16.01
C SER A 35 9.24 -4.80 -17.44
N ALA A 36 8.67 -5.90 -17.95
CA ALA A 36 8.86 -6.31 -19.34
C ALA A 36 8.23 -5.32 -20.33
N LYS A 37 7.08 -4.72 -19.97
CA LYS A 37 6.39 -3.70 -20.76
C LYS A 37 7.22 -2.41 -20.87
N GLU A 38 7.80 -1.96 -19.76
CA GLU A 38 8.73 -0.81 -19.75
C GLU A 38 9.97 -1.05 -20.63
N LYS A 39 10.47 -2.29 -20.68
CA LYS A 39 11.56 -2.71 -21.56
C LYS A 39 11.15 -2.90 -23.03
N GLY A 40 9.90 -2.60 -23.39
CA GLY A 40 9.38 -2.66 -24.75
C GLY A 40 9.05 -4.07 -25.27
N ALA A 41 8.85 -5.06 -24.40
CA ALA A 41 8.51 -6.43 -24.78
C ALA A 41 7.09 -6.50 -25.38
N LYS A 42 6.97 -6.84 -26.66
CA LYS A 42 5.68 -6.90 -27.39
C LYS A 42 4.66 -7.88 -26.81
N TRP A 43 5.11 -8.91 -26.09
CA TRP A 43 4.23 -9.91 -25.46
C TRP A 43 3.58 -9.39 -24.18
N ALA A 44 4.20 -8.40 -23.51
CA ALA A 44 3.79 -7.94 -22.19
C ALA A 44 2.33 -7.43 -22.16
N SER A 45 1.94 -6.59 -23.13
CA SER A 45 0.55 -6.08 -23.20
C SER A 45 -0.49 -7.17 -23.43
N ARG A 46 -0.13 -8.24 -24.20
CA ARG A 46 -1.01 -9.38 -24.39
C ARG A 46 -1.16 -10.20 -23.11
N MET A 47 -0.04 -10.43 -22.43
CA MET A 47 -0.04 -11.19 -21.16
C MET A 47 -0.76 -10.42 -20.06
N GLU A 48 -0.60 -9.10 -19.99
CA GLU A 48 -1.34 -8.21 -19.10
C GLU A 48 -2.86 -8.35 -19.30
N ALA A 49 -3.33 -8.33 -20.54
CA ALA A 49 -4.74 -8.53 -20.85
C ALA A 49 -5.25 -9.93 -20.45
N LEU A 50 -4.43 -10.98 -20.62
CA LEU A 50 -4.76 -12.33 -20.18
C LEU A 50 -4.80 -12.46 -18.65
N LYS A 51 -3.93 -11.75 -17.94
CA LYS A 51 -3.90 -11.71 -16.46
C LYS A 51 -5.04 -10.89 -15.88
N ALA A 52 -5.47 -9.83 -16.56
CA ALA A 52 -6.60 -9.00 -16.11
C ALA A 52 -7.93 -9.79 -16.05
N ASP A 53 -8.09 -10.79 -16.91
CA ASP A 53 -9.24 -11.70 -16.92
C ASP A 53 -8.71 -13.16 -16.96
N ILE A 54 -8.13 -13.59 -15.86
CA ILE A 54 -7.42 -14.87 -15.74
C ILE A 54 -8.33 -16.09 -15.92
N ASP A 55 -9.60 -15.96 -15.59
CA ASP A 55 -10.58 -17.04 -15.74
C ASP A 55 -10.75 -17.47 -17.20
N ARG A 56 -10.57 -16.55 -18.13
CA ARG A 56 -10.73 -16.80 -19.57
C ARG A 56 -9.65 -17.75 -20.12
N PRO A 57 -8.33 -17.48 -19.95
CA PRO A 57 -7.31 -18.41 -20.39
C PRO A 57 -7.32 -19.73 -19.59
N LEU A 58 -7.59 -19.71 -18.28
CA LEU A 58 -7.67 -20.91 -17.46
C LEU A 58 -8.81 -21.83 -17.92
N SER A 59 -9.99 -21.27 -18.22
CA SER A 59 -11.11 -22.05 -18.76
C SER A 59 -10.77 -22.70 -20.10
N ALA A 60 -10.05 -22.00 -20.99
CA ALA A 60 -9.62 -22.56 -22.27
C ALA A 60 -8.59 -23.70 -22.08
N ILE A 61 -7.59 -23.49 -21.21
CA ILE A 61 -6.58 -24.50 -20.86
C ILE A 61 -7.27 -25.75 -20.29
N LEU A 62 -8.10 -25.56 -19.25
CA LEU A 62 -8.79 -26.68 -18.58
C LEU A 62 -9.66 -27.48 -19.54
N THR A 63 -10.41 -26.79 -20.40
CA THR A 63 -11.27 -27.45 -21.39
C THR A 63 -10.44 -28.32 -22.34
N LEU A 64 -9.39 -27.75 -22.95
CA LEU A 64 -8.57 -28.47 -23.90
C LEU A 64 -7.80 -29.63 -23.24
N ASN A 65 -7.29 -29.39 -22.03
CA ASN A 65 -6.58 -30.40 -21.25
C ASN A 65 -7.50 -31.58 -20.91
N THR A 66 -8.72 -31.29 -20.45
CA THR A 66 -9.73 -32.34 -20.13
C THR A 66 -10.12 -33.12 -21.36
N ILE A 67 -10.35 -32.48 -22.50
CA ILE A 67 -10.63 -33.16 -23.74
C ILE A 67 -9.48 -34.08 -24.15
N ALA A 68 -8.23 -33.56 -24.10
CA ALA A 68 -7.05 -34.33 -24.48
C ALA A 68 -6.86 -35.58 -23.59
N HIS A 69 -6.98 -35.42 -22.27
CA HIS A 69 -6.88 -36.54 -21.32
C HIS A 69 -7.99 -37.54 -21.51
N THR A 70 -9.25 -37.08 -21.53
CA THR A 70 -10.39 -37.99 -21.55
C THR A 70 -10.48 -38.75 -22.88
N MET A 71 -10.44 -38.02 -24.00
CA MET A 71 -10.51 -38.67 -25.33
C MET A 71 -9.25 -39.46 -25.63
N GLY A 72 -8.09 -38.97 -25.28
CA GLY A 72 -6.82 -39.63 -25.50
C GLY A 72 -6.69 -40.91 -24.68
N ALA A 73 -6.97 -40.87 -23.37
CA ALA A 73 -6.87 -42.04 -22.51
C ALA A 73 -7.95 -43.09 -22.84
N ALA A 74 -9.22 -42.67 -23.00
CA ALA A 74 -10.30 -43.60 -23.36
C ALA A 74 -10.10 -44.23 -24.74
N GLY A 75 -9.69 -43.40 -25.74
CA GLY A 75 -9.40 -43.89 -27.07
C GLY A 75 -8.21 -44.87 -27.13
N ALA A 76 -7.14 -44.55 -26.37
CA ALA A 76 -5.97 -45.41 -26.24
C ALA A 76 -6.32 -46.74 -25.56
N GLY A 77 -7.11 -46.73 -24.49
CA GLY A 77 -7.59 -47.92 -23.79
C GLY A 77 -8.43 -48.83 -24.67
N ALA A 78 -9.43 -48.25 -25.34
CA ALA A 78 -10.31 -49.00 -26.26
C ALA A 78 -9.54 -49.65 -27.44
N GLU A 79 -8.60 -48.90 -28.04
CA GLU A 79 -7.80 -49.41 -29.14
C GLU A 79 -6.78 -50.47 -28.68
N TYR A 80 -6.24 -50.32 -27.46
CA TYR A 80 -5.38 -51.34 -26.86
C TYR A 80 -6.12 -52.65 -26.60
N ALA A 81 -7.32 -52.58 -25.99
CA ALA A 81 -8.20 -53.73 -25.77
C ALA A 81 -8.55 -54.47 -27.07
N ARG A 82 -8.82 -53.70 -28.13
CA ARG A 82 -9.09 -54.23 -29.47
C ARG A 82 -7.89 -55.00 -30.07
N LEU A 83 -6.67 -54.54 -29.78
CA LEU A 83 -5.44 -55.12 -30.32
C LEU A 83 -4.92 -56.32 -29.51
N SER A 84 -5.07 -56.28 -28.19
CA SER A 84 -4.52 -57.26 -27.25
C SER A 84 -5.52 -58.31 -26.73
N GLY A 85 -6.81 -58.19 -27.10
CA GLY A 85 -7.85 -59.12 -26.66
C GLY A 85 -8.06 -59.08 -25.13
N ASN A 86 -8.04 -57.90 -24.52
CA ASN A 86 -8.17 -57.61 -23.08
C ASN A 86 -7.03 -58.17 -22.21
N THR A 87 -5.94 -58.68 -22.81
CA THR A 87 -4.78 -59.17 -22.03
C THR A 87 -3.87 -57.97 -21.64
N GLY A 88 -3.65 -57.77 -20.35
CA GLY A 88 -2.78 -56.70 -19.86
C GLY A 88 -3.37 -55.29 -19.89
N GLU A 89 -4.69 -55.14 -20.07
CA GLU A 89 -5.38 -53.83 -20.13
C GLU A 89 -5.15 -53.00 -18.87
N ALA A 90 -5.23 -53.59 -17.67
CA ALA A 90 -4.98 -52.91 -16.41
C ALA A 90 -3.53 -52.40 -16.28
N PHE A 91 -2.56 -53.18 -16.76
CA PHE A 91 -1.16 -52.76 -16.78
C PHE A 91 -0.92 -51.60 -17.76
N PHE A 92 -1.51 -51.68 -18.97
CA PHE A 92 -1.45 -50.59 -19.93
C PHE A 92 -2.09 -49.32 -19.40
N ALA A 93 -3.26 -49.38 -18.76
CA ALA A 93 -3.94 -48.25 -18.15
C ALA A 93 -3.09 -47.61 -17.03
N ALA A 94 -2.47 -48.42 -16.17
CA ALA A 94 -1.59 -47.95 -15.13
C ALA A 94 -0.33 -47.25 -15.69
N MET A 95 0.30 -47.84 -16.71
CA MET A 95 1.47 -47.23 -17.37
C MET A 95 1.10 -45.94 -18.11
N LEU A 96 -0.05 -45.90 -18.78
CA LEU A 96 -0.53 -44.70 -19.46
C LEU A 96 -0.86 -43.59 -18.46
N THR A 97 -1.50 -43.93 -17.33
CA THR A 97 -1.78 -42.99 -16.26
C THR A 97 -0.48 -42.38 -15.67
N LEU A 98 0.51 -43.25 -15.42
CA LEU A 98 1.81 -42.79 -14.92
C LEU A 98 2.52 -41.90 -15.96
N ALA A 99 2.46 -42.26 -17.24
CA ALA A 99 3.03 -41.46 -18.32
C ALA A 99 2.34 -40.10 -18.43
N ILE A 100 1.02 -40.04 -18.36
CA ILE A 100 0.24 -38.80 -18.34
C ILE A 100 0.68 -37.94 -17.13
N LEU A 101 0.69 -38.49 -15.92
CA LEU A 101 1.07 -37.77 -14.72
C LEU A 101 2.48 -37.14 -14.84
N VAL A 102 3.47 -37.95 -15.24
CA VAL A 102 4.85 -37.51 -15.30
C VAL A 102 5.09 -36.52 -16.45
N PHE A 103 4.70 -36.93 -17.66
CA PHE A 103 5.04 -36.15 -18.87
C PHE A 103 4.09 -35.00 -19.16
N THR A 104 2.85 -35.02 -18.67
CA THR A 104 1.91 -33.93 -18.95
C THR A 104 1.55 -33.03 -17.78
N GLU A 105 1.91 -33.42 -16.56
CA GLU A 105 1.68 -32.55 -15.39
C GLU A 105 2.97 -32.15 -14.69
N ILE A 106 3.78 -33.11 -14.20
CA ILE A 106 4.94 -32.77 -13.36
C ILE A 106 6.00 -32.01 -14.18
N ILE A 107 6.44 -32.59 -15.30
CA ILE A 107 7.53 -32.02 -16.09
C ILE A 107 7.14 -30.66 -16.68
N PRO A 108 6.01 -30.49 -17.40
CA PRO A 108 5.69 -29.21 -18.03
C PRO A 108 5.37 -28.11 -17.01
N LYS A 109 4.71 -28.41 -15.88
CA LYS A 109 4.47 -27.45 -14.82
C LYS A 109 5.79 -26.95 -14.20
N THR A 110 6.75 -27.86 -13.99
CA THR A 110 8.09 -27.48 -13.48
C THR A 110 8.84 -26.60 -14.49
N ILE A 111 8.82 -26.94 -15.77
CA ILE A 111 9.46 -26.15 -16.84
C ILE A 111 8.78 -24.79 -16.97
N GLY A 112 7.44 -24.76 -17.02
CA GLY A 112 6.64 -23.55 -17.13
C GLY A 112 6.90 -22.56 -15.99
N ALA A 113 6.95 -23.07 -14.76
CA ALA A 113 7.25 -22.26 -13.58
C ALA A 113 8.69 -21.73 -13.57
N ARG A 114 9.68 -22.58 -13.89
CA ARG A 114 11.09 -22.18 -13.89
C ARG A 114 11.46 -21.18 -14.99
N HIS A 115 10.83 -21.30 -16.15
CA HIS A 115 11.18 -20.55 -17.35
C HIS A 115 10.05 -19.62 -17.81
N ALA A 116 9.18 -19.19 -16.89
CA ALA A 116 7.97 -18.41 -17.20
C ALA A 116 8.25 -17.17 -18.05
N LEU A 117 9.29 -16.39 -17.74
CA LEU A 117 9.64 -15.19 -18.51
C LEU A 117 10.10 -15.52 -19.94
N ALA A 118 10.87 -16.59 -20.13
CA ALA A 118 11.34 -17.00 -21.46
C ALA A 118 10.18 -17.55 -22.31
N LEU A 119 9.23 -18.22 -21.68
CA LEU A 119 8.05 -18.80 -22.31
C LEU A 119 6.90 -17.80 -22.48
N ALA A 120 6.97 -16.62 -21.91
CA ALA A 120 5.89 -15.62 -21.92
C ALA A 120 5.44 -15.22 -23.33
N ALA A 121 6.40 -15.04 -24.26
CA ALA A 121 6.09 -14.64 -25.63
C ALA A 121 5.31 -15.72 -26.41
N PRO A 122 5.76 -16.98 -26.53
CA PRO A 122 5.00 -18.04 -27.17
C PRO A 122 3.72 -18.37 -26.42
N ALA A 123 3.72 -18.33 -25.09
CA ALA A 123 2.54 -18.57 -24.27
C ALA A 123 1.43 -17.56 -24.54
N ALA A 124 1.74 -16.26 -24.62
CA ALA A 124 0.75 -15.23 -24.89
C ALA A 124 0.06 -15.42 -26.26
N VAL A 125 0.81 -15.87 -27.27
CA VAL A 125 0.25 -16.13 -28.62
C VAL A 125 -0.64 -17.36 -28.58
N LEU A 126 -0.15 -18.46 -27.99
CA LEU A 126 -0.84 -19.75 -28.01
C LEU A 126 -2.09 -19.69 -27.14
N LEU A 127 -2.07 -19.03 -26.01
CA LEU A 127 -3.25 -18.80 -25.16
C LEU A 127 -4.35 -18.03 -25.90
N ASN A 128 -4.00 -16.96 -26.61
CA ASN A 128 -4.99 -16.23 -27.41
C ASN A 128 -5.59 -17.08 -28.51
N LEU A 129 -4.78 -17.93 -29.18
CA LEU A 129 -5.28 -18.87 -30.20
C LEU A 129 -6.22 -19.88 -29.58
N MET A 130 -5.88 -20.47 -28.44
CA MET A 130 -6.73 -21.41 -27.71
C MET A 130 -8.07 -20.79 -27.30
N ILE A 131 -8.02 -19.57 -26.76
CA ILE A 131 -9.23 -18.83 -26.38
C ILE A 131 -10.12 -18.58 -27.58
N LEU A 132 -9.56 -18.20 -28.72
CA LEU A 132 -10.31 -18.00 -29.97
C LEU A 132 -10.97 -19.28 -30.44
N ALA A 133 -10.24 -20.40 -30.44
CA ALA A 133 -10.75 -21.70 -30.87
C ALA A 133 -11.85 -22.25 -29.95
N LEU A 134 -11.74 -22.01 -28.64
CA LEU A 134 -12.67 -22.51 -27.62
C LEU A 134 -13.67 -21.45 -27.15
N GLN A 135 -13.81 -20.32 -27.84
CA GLN A 135 -14.64 -19.19 -27.46
C GLN A 135 -16.06 -19.56 -27.02
N PRO A 136 -16.80 -20.44 -27.72
CA PRO A 136 -18.17 -20.81 -27.32
C PRO A 136 -18.20 -21.52 -25.95
N VAL A 137 -17.22 -22.40 -25.70
CA VAL A 137 -17.13 -23.16 -24.44
C VAL A 137 -16.71 -22.24 -23.29
N VAL A 138 -15.71 -21.41 -23.51
CA VAL A 138 -15.25 -20.41 -22.53
C VAL A 138 -16.39 -19.47 -22.15
N TRP A 139 -17.22 -19.05 -23.10
CA TRP A 139 -18.37 -18.17 -22.80
C TRP A 139 -19.41 -18.86 -21.90
N ILE A 140 -19.69 -20.15 -22.13
CA ILE A 140 -20.62 -20.93 -21.28
C ILE A 140 -20.06 -21.06 -19.87
N LEU A 141 -18.77 -21.45 -19.73
CA LEU A 141 -18.12 -21.64 -18.45
C LEU A 141 -18.10 -20.32 -17.64
N ARG A 142 -17.79 -19.19 -18.27
CA ARG A 142 -17.85 -17.88 -17.63
C ARG A 142 -19.22 -17.52 -17.10
N LYS A 143 -20.29 -17.86 -17.78
CA LYS A 143 -21.65 -17.66 -17.25
C LYS A 143 -21.92 -18.50 -16.01
N ILE A 144 -21.38 -19.71 -15.96
CA ILE A 144 -21.50 -20.59 -14.79
C ILE A 144 -20.69 -20.04 -13.62
N THR A 145 -19.42 -19.66 -13.84
CA THR A 145 -18.56 -19.13 -12.78
C THR A 145 -19.05 -17.79 -12.24
N ALA A 146 -19.64 -16.93 -13.08
CA ALA A 146 -20.21 -15.65 -12.65
C ALA A 146 -21.37 -15.80 -11.62
N LEU A 147 -22.04 -16.95 -11.58
CA LEU A 147 -23.04 -17.26 -10.57
C LEU A 147 -22.43 -17.43 -9.16
N PHE A 148 -21.16 -17.76 -9.08
CA PHE A 148 -20.42 -18.00 -7.84
C PHE A 148 -19.48 -16.84 -7.44
N SER A 149 -19.21 -15.92 -8.38
CA SER A 149 -18.34 -14.76 -8.14
C SER A 149 -19.14 -13.64 -7.46
N ARG A 150 -18.96 -13.47 -6.15
CA ARG A 150 -19.37 -12.26 -5.46
C ARG A 150 -18.28 -11.21 -5.64
N GLU A 151 -18.59 -10.05 -6.18
CA GLU A 151 -17.70 -8.89 -6.16
C GLU A 151 -17.37 -8.56 -4.69
N SER A 152 -16.11 -8.71 -4.32
CA SER A 152 -15.64 -8.30 -2.99
C SER A 152 -15.40 -6.80 -3.02
N SER A 153 -16.27 -6.04 -2.35
CA SER A 153 -16.14 -4.59 -2.12
C SER A 153 -14.93 -4.19 -1.25
N GLY A 154 -14.05 -5.13 -0.91
CA GLY A 154 -12.85 -4.93 -0.08
C GLY A 154 -11.52 -4.79 -0.84
N ALA A 155 -11.54 -4.70 -2.16
CA ALA A 155 -10.32 -4.75 -2.98
C ALA A 155 -9.29 -3.65 -2.63
N ALA A 156 -9.72 -2.44 -2.31
CA ALA A 156 -8.82 -1.33 -2.00
C ALA A 156 -8.08 -1.50 -0.66
N LEU A 157 -8.75 -2.04 0.36
CA LEU A 157 -8.14 -2.34 1.66
C LEU A 157 -7.16 -3.50 1.55
N ALA A 158 -7.56 -4.57 0.82
CA ALA A 158 -6.69 -5.72 0.57
C ALA A 158 -5.38 -5.33 -0.15
N HIS A 159 -5.42 -4.38 -1.09
CA HIS A 159 -4.23 -3.90 -1.79
C HIS A 159 -3.26 -3.14 -0.87
N ARG A 160 -3.77 -2.40 0.12
CA ARG A 160 -2.92 -1.71 1.10
C ARG A 160 -2.20 -2.69 2.04
N GLU A 161 -2.91 -3.69 2.52
CA GLU A 161 -2.33 -4.77 3.34
C GLU A 161 -1.26 -5.54 2.56
N GLU A 162 -1.49 -5.77 1.25
CA GLU A 162 -0.51 -6.40 0.36
C GLU A 162 0.76 -5.55 0.21
N LEU A 163 0.62 -4.23 0.05
CA LEU A 163 1.77 -3.31 -0.01
C LEU A 163 2.56 -3.29 1.30
N LEU A 164 1.89 -3.30 2.46
CA LEU A 164 2.54 -3.41 3.76
C LEU A 164 3.29 -4.74 3.91
N ALA A 165 2.67 -5.85 3.49
CA ALA A 165 3.32 -7.16 3.48
C ALA A 165 4.53 -7.20 2.55
N MET A 166 4.46 -6.58 1.37
CA MET A 166 5.59 -6.47 0.44
C MET A 166 6.76 -5.66 1.03
N ALA A 167 6.48 -4.57 1.76
CA ALA A 167 7.52 -3.80 2.42
C ALA A 167 8.26 -4.63 3.48
N ARG A 168 7.52 -5.42 4.29
CA ARG A 168 8.10 -6.33 5.28
C ARG A 168 8.93 -7.45 4.63
N LEU A 169 8.41 -8.08 3.58
CA LEU A 169 9.16 -9.09 2.82
C LEU A 169 10.42 -8.52 2.18
N GLY A 170 10.38 -7.28 1.73
CA GLY A 170 11.55 -6.55 1.23
C GLY A 170 12.64 -6.40 2.29
N GLU A 171 12.24 -6.13 3.54
CA GLU A 171 13.13 -6.06 4.69
C GLU A 171 13.72 -7.43 5.04
N GLU A 172 12.88 -8.47 5.17
CA GLU A 172 13.30 -9.84 5.46
C GLU A 172 14.26 -10.41 4.41
N SER A 173 14.05 -10.08 3.13
CA SER A 173 14.93 -10.50 2.02
C SER A 173 16.20 -9.66 1.88
N GLY A 174 16.36 -8.59 2.68
CA GLY A 174 17.48 -7.66 2.58
C GLY A 174 17.45 -6.72 1.36
N SER A 175 16.31 -6.66 0.65
CA SER A 175 16.11 -5.75 -0.49
C SER A 175 15.81 -4.32 -0.06
N LEU A 176 15.27 -4.14 1.15
CA LEU A 176 15.06 -2.87 1.83
C LEU A 176 15.80 -2.92 3.18
N VAL A 177 16.43 -1.80 3.55
CA VAL A 177 16.92 -1.68 4.93
C VAL A 177 15.73 -1.40 5.88
N PRO A 178 15.81 -1.78 7.17
CA PRO A 178 14.69 -1.64 8.12
C PRO A 178 14.08 -0.23 8.13
N ARG A 179 14.91 0.79 8.00
CA ARG A 179 14.47 2.19 7.98
C ARG A 179 13.64 2.54 6.73
N GLU A 180 14.01 2.01 5.57
CA GLU A 180 13.25 2.22 4.32
C GLU A 180 11.90 1.49 4.38
N SER A 181 11.87 0.27 4.92
CA SER A 181 10.64 -0.48 5.17
C SER A 181 9.70 0.31 6.07
N GLN A 182 10.20 0.89 7.16
CA GLN A 182 9.43 1.70 8.08
C GLN A 182 8.84 2.96 7.39
N PHE A 183 9.61 3.65 6.56
CA PHE A 183 9.13 4.81 5.81
C PHE A 183 7.96 4.45 4.89
N VAL A 184 8.07 3.33 4.16
CA VAL A 184 7.00 2.85 3.28
C VAL A 184 5.75 2.53 4.09
N GLN A 185 5.89 1.85 5.23
CA GLN A 185 4.79 1.51 6.12
C GLN A 185 4.09 2.77 6.66
N ASN A 186 4.85 3.72 7.19
CA ASN A 186 4.31 4.99 7.71
C ASN A 186 3.58 5.79 6.62
N LEU A 187 4.15 5.86 5.40
CA LEU A 187 3.51 6.55 4.28
C LEU A 187 2.16 5.94 3.90
N ILE A 188 2.06 4.61 3.91
CA ILE A 188 0.80 3.90 3.64
C ILE A 188 -0.22 4.16 4.76
N GLN A 189 0.23 4.21 6.01
CA GLN A 189 -0.62 4.47 7.17
C GLN A 189 -1.10 5.91 7.26
N LEU A 190 -0.36 6.88 6.69
CA LEU A 190 -0.67 8.31 6.75
C LEU A 190 -2.12 8.64 6.37
N HIS A 191 -2.67 7.93 5.40
CA HIS A 191 -4.06 8.12 4.96
C HIS A 191 -5.11 7.79 6.03
N SER A 192 -4.82 6.86 6.94
CA SER A 192 -5.73 6.49 8.03
C SER A 192 -5.59 7.41 9.25
N MET A 193 -4.51 8.19 9.34
CA MET A 193 -4.23 9.08 10.45
C MET A 193 -5.01 10.38 10.32
N ARG A 194 -5.35 10.95 11.47
CA ARG A 194 -6.04 12.24 11.61
C ARG A 194 -5.10 13.28 12.21
N VAL A 195 -5.42 14.55 11.99
CA VAL A 195 -4.64 15.66 12.57
C VAL A 195 -4.53 15.54 14.08
N TRP A 196 -5.59 15.07 14.74
CA TRP A 196 -5.58 14.78 16.18
C TRP A 196 -4.44 13.85 16.61
N ASP A 197 -4.07 12.89 15.78
CA ASP A 197 -3.05 11.88 16.10
C ASP A 197 -1.65 12.46 16.09
N ILE A 198 -1.41 13.56 15.36
CA ILE A 198 -0.07 14.15 15.16
C ILE A 198 0.08 15.56 15.71
N MET A 199 -1.01 16.27 16.05
CA MET A 199 -0.98 17.64 16.49
C MET A 199 -0.27 17.81 17.84
N THR A 200 0.31 18.97 18.07
CA THR A 200 0.71 19.44 19.39
C THR A 200 -0.53 19.88 20.17
N PRO A 201 -0.89 19.23 21.29
CA PRO A 201 -2.09 19.57 22.04
C PRO A 201 -2.01 20.98 22.67
N ARG A 202 -3.14 21.65 22.74
CA ARG A 202 -3.27 23.02 23.26
C ARG A 202 -2.57 23.30 24.59
N PRO A 203 -2.61 22.44 25.64
CA PRO A 203 -2.00 22.73 26.93
C PRO A 203 -0.49 22.96 26.91
N VAL A 204 0.18 22.53 25.84
CA VAL A 204 1.64 22.63 25.65
C VAL A 204 2.04 23.62 24.55
N ILE A 205 1.08 24.26 23.89
CA ILE A 205 1.36 25.31 22.90
C ILE A 205 1.99 26.50 23.60
N TYR A 206 3.19 26.87 23.14
CA TYR A 206 3.81 28.12 23.54
C TYR A 206 3.27 29.27 22.69
N ALA A 207 2.53 30.18 23.29
CA ALA A 207 1.94 31.34 22.62
C ALA A 207 2.18 32.61 23.46
N LEU A 208 2.15 33.75 22.81
CA LEU A 208 2.38 35.09 23.46
C LEU A 208 1.19 36.03 23.21
N PRO A 209 0.87 36.94 24.17
CA PRO A 209 -0.09 37.98 23.91
C PRO A 209 0.36 38.91 22.77
N GLN A 210 -0.52 39.25 21.84
CA GLN A 210 -0.21 40.18 20.74
C GLN A 210 0.21 41.57 21.22
N SER A 211 -0.17 41.95 22.43
CA SER A 211 0.23 43.22 23.09
C SER A 211 1.65 43.19 23.63
N THR A 212 2.38 42.10 23.52
CA THR A 212 3.78 42.00 24.00
C THR A 212 4.66 42.97 23.23
N PRO A 213 5.40 43.90 23.93
CA PRO A 213 6.32 44.81 23.26
C PRO A 213 7.47 44.06 22.55
N LEU A 214 7.90 44.57 21.39
CA LEU A 214 8.99 43.97 20.60
C LEU A 214 10.28 43.84 21.43
N ALA A 215 10.59 44.83 22.26
CA ALA A 215 11.75 44.79 23.13
C ALA A 215 11.70 43.62 24.12
N ARG A 216 10.54 43.39 24.76
CA ARG A 216 10.35 42.25 25.69
C ARG A 216 10.40 40.89 25.00
N PHE A 217 9.98 40.84 23.75
CA PHE A 217 10.05 39.60 22.96
C PHE A 217 11.50 39.11 22.80
N VAL A 218 12.47 40.06 22.63
CA VAL A 218 13.89 39.71 22.46
C VAL A 218 14.42 38.97 23.70
N ASP A 219 14.05 39.41 24.90
CA ASP A 219 14.46 38.76 26.14
C ASP A 219 13.83 37.35 26.26
N ILE A 220 12.54 37.23 25.96
CA ILE A 220 11.79 36.00 26.08
C ILE A 220 12.28 34.93 25.06
N VAL A 221 12.53 35.33 23.82
CA VAL A 221 12.84 34.39 22.73
C VAL A 221 14.25 33.84 22.78
N SER A 222 15.16 34.48 23.52
CA SER A 222 16.55 34.00 23.69
C SER A 222 16.62 32.60 24.30
N GLU A 223 15.64 32.25 25.14
CA GLU A 223 15.56 30.95 25.84
C GLU A 223 14.66 29.88 25.14
N LYS A 224 13.97 30.28 24.09
CA LYS A 224 12.99 29.40 23.42
C LYS A 224 13.41 29.05 21.99
N PRO A 225 13.33 27.77 21.58
CA PRO A 225 13.79 27.31 20.26
C PRO A 225 12.86 27.71 19.09
N PHE A 226 11.60 28.08 19.38
CA PHE A 226 10.56 28.23 18.37
C PHE A 226 10.80 29.34 17.34
N THR A 227 10.73 29.01 16.07
CA THR A 227 10.83 29.93 14.93
C THR A 227 9.52 30.66 14.66
N ARG A 228 8.37 29.97 14.80
CA ARG A 228 7.02 30.51 14.64
C ARG A 228 6.27 30.39 15.93
N ILE A 229 5.75 31.51 16.42
CA ILE A 229 5.11 31.59 17.72
C ILE A 229 3.70 32.10 17.52
N PRO A 230 2.65 31.29 17.83
CA PRO A 230 1.28 31.77 17.86
C PRO A 230 1.08 32.95 18.80
N VAL A 231 0.22 33.88 18.42
CA VAL A 231 -0.15 35.02 19.24
C VAL A 231 -1.65 35.04 19.46
N PHE A 232 -2.05 35.54 20.66
CA PHE A 232 -3.44 35.62 21.05
C PHE A 232 -3.83 37.02 21.48
N GLY A 233 -5.12 37.36 21.41
CA GLY A 233 -5.69 38.64 21.78
C GLY A 233 -5.89 38.82 23.29
N ALA A 234 -7.14 38.90 23.72
CA ALA A 234 -7.49 39.14 25.12
C ALA A 234 -7.36 37.89 26.00
N THR A 235 -7.66 36.74 25.47
CA THR A 235 -7.61 35.45 26.18
C THR A 235 -6.77 34.47 25.42
N HIS A 236 -6.30 33.43 26.10
CA HIS A 236 -5.52 32.33 25.50
C HIS A 236 -6.32 31.48 24.48
N ASP A 237 -7.62 31.76 24.34
CA ASP A 237 -8.53 31.08 23.39
C ASP A 237 -8.68 31.89 22.10
N ASP A 238 -8.28 33.16 22.10
CA ASP A 238 -8.45 34.09 20.99
C ASP A 238 -7.13 34.21 20.21
N PHE A 239 -6.78 33.16 19.48
CA PHE A 239 -5.61 33.18 18.61
C PHE A 239 -5.84 34.10 17.41
N THR A 240 -5.04 35.16 17.31
CA THR A 240 -5.13 36.18 16.26
C THR A 240 -4.20 35.93 15.10
N GLY A 241 -3.16 35.10 15.28
CA GLY A 241 -2.19 34.78 14.23
C GLY A 241 -0.90 34.18 14.78
N PHE A 242 0.19 34.37 14.07
CA PHE A 242 1.52 33.97 14.51
C PHE A 242 2.58 35.01 14.13
N VAL A 243 3.70 35.01 14.82
CA VAL A 243 4.87 35.81 14.48
C VAL A 243 6.05 34.94 14.11
N ILE A 244 6.93 35.43 13.24
CA ILE A 244 8.20 34.80 12.88
C ILE A 244 9.32 35.47 13.66
N ARG A 245 10.08 34.71 14.47
CA ARG A 245 11.15 35.19 15.30
C ARG A 245 12.07 36.21 14.61
N GLY A 246 12.59 35.87 13.42
CA GLY A 246 13.48 36.73 12.66
C GLY A 246 12.84 38.05 12.24
N GLU A 247 11.56 38.06 11.90
CA GLU A 247 10.84 39.30 11.53
C GLU A 247 10.60 40.20 12.71
N VAL A 248 10.28 39.64 13.87
CA VAL A 248 10.14 40.41 15.11
C VAL A 248 11.47 41.09 15.50
N LEU A 249 12.58 40.35 15.41
CA LEU A 249 13.91 40.90 15.70
C LEU A 249 14.29 42.03 14.72
N ILE A 250 13.99 41.87 13.44
CA ILE A 250 14.22 42.93 12.42
C ILE A 250 13.31 44.12 12.68
N ALA A 251 12.04 43.91 13.04
CA ALA A 251 11.11 44.97 13.35
C ALA A 251 11.58 45.74 14.60
N HIS A 252 12.04 45.06 15.65
CA HIS A 252 12.60 45.69 16.85
C HIS A 252 13.82 46.58 16.54
N LEU A 253 14.73 46.12 15.68
CA LEU A 253 15.90 46.91 15.27
C LEU A 253 15.54 48.15 14.47
N LYS A 254 14.42 48.13 13.76
CA LYS A 254 13.90 49.26 12.97
C LYS A 254 13.02 50.21 13.77
N ASP A 255 12.49 49.79 14.92
CA ASP A 255 11.60 50.57 15.76
C ASP A 255 12.37 51.62 16.56
N SER A 256 12.51 52.81 15.99
CA SER A 256 13.15 53.93 16.63
C SER A 256 12.36 54.49 17.82
N THR A 257 11.06 54.24 17.89
CA THR A 257 10.15 54.73 18.96
C THR A 257 10.07 53.78 20.13
N LYS A 258 10.51 52.51 19.97
CA LYS A 258 10.42 51.42 20.95
C LYS A 258 8.98 51.16 21.47
N SER A 259 7.97 51.52 20.70
CA SER A 259 6.55 51.39 21.05
C SER A 259 5.84 50.25 20.33
N GLY A 260 6.50 49.56 19.37
CA GLY A 260 5.95 48.47 18.60
C GLY A 260 5.65 47.24 19.45
N THR A 261 4.60 46.50 19.06
CA THR A 261 4.14 45.27 19.70
C THR A 261 4.12 44.11 18.70
N LEU A 262 3.88 42.87 19.16
CA LEU A 262 3.74 41.72 18.29
C LEU A 262 2.57 41.86 17.31
N ALA A 263 1.52 42.64 17.68
CA ALA A 263 0.39 42.89 16.79
C ALA A 263 0.81 43.52 15.45
N ASP A 264 1.86 44.35 15.46
CA ASP A 264 2.32 45.06 14.25
C ASP A 264 3.00 44.16 13.22
N VAL A 265 3.45 42.97 13.65
CA VAL A 265 4.17 41.99 12.84
C VAL A 265 3.48 40.62 12.79
N THR A 266 2.23 40.56 13.26
CA THR A 266 1.41 39.33 13.26
C THR A 266 0.98 38.98 11.86
N ARG A 267 1.14 37.72 11.51
CA ARG A 267 0.65 37.11 10.27
C ARG A 267 -0.60 36.29 10.54
N PRO A 268 -1.55 36.21 9.58
CA PRO A 268 -2.71 35.35 9.73
C PRO A 268 -2.28 33.87 9.82
N ILE A 269 -2.96 33.10 10.66
CA ILE A 269 -2.74 31.67 10.82
C ILE A 269 -3.94 30.89 10.26
N ALA A 270 -3.67 29.87 9.47
CA ALA A 270 -4.71 29.00 8.94
C ALA A 270 -5.22 28.03 10.02
N VAL A 271 -6.46 27.57 9.85
CA VAL A 271 -7.09 26.62 10.76
C VAL A 271 -7.45 25.35 9.98
N THR A 272 -7.26 24.20 10.59
CA THR A 272 -7.73 22.88 10.09
C THR A 272 -8.58 22.20 11.16
N GLN A 273 -9.30 21.15 10.78
CA GLN A 273 -10.11 20.37 11.72
C GLN A 273 -9.29 19.22 12.30
N ASP A 274 -9.57 18.82 13.53
CA ASP A 274 -8.87 17.76 14.24
C ASP A 274 -9.03 16.37 13.56
N HIS A 275 -10.18 16.10 12.96
CA HIS A 275 -10.48 14.87 12.23
C HIS A 275 -10.07 14.90 10.75
N PHE A 276 -9.43 15.98 10.28
CA PHE A 276 -8.98 16.08 8.89
C PHE A 276 -7.90 15.04 8.58
N PRO A 277 -7.93 14.37 7.41
CA PRO A 277 -6.92 13.37 7.04
C PRO A 277 -5.52 13.99 6.88
N VAL A 278 -4.50 13.32 7.43
CA VAL A 278 -3.12 13.85 7.41
C VAL A 278 -2.53 13.91 6.01
N ASP A 279 -2.86 12.97 5.14
CA ASP A 279 -2.42 12.97 3.74
C ASP A 279 -2.95 14.19 2.96
N GLN A 280 -4.20 14.59 3.21
CA GLN A 280 -4.78 15.80 2.62
C GLN A 280 -4.21 17.07 3.27
N LEU A 281 -3.96 17.05 4.58
CA LEU A 281 -3.29 18.14 5.27
C LEU A 281 -1.90 18.39 4.70
N PHE A 282 -1.14 17.34 4.41
CA PHE A 282 0.17 17.43 3.76
C PHE A 282 0.08 18.17 2.42
N GLN A 283 -0.90 17.79 1.58
CA GLN A 283 -1.13 18.47 0.30
C GLN A 283 -1.46 19.96 0.51
N ARG A 284 -2.26 20.28 1.53
CA ARG A 284 -2.64 21.64 1.86
C ARG A 284 -1.45 22.48 2.31
N PHE A 285 -0.57 21.95 3.16
CA PHE A 285 0.67 22.61 3.58
C PHE A 285 1.54 23.02 2.38
N ILE A 286 1.67 22.11 1.39
CA ILE A 286 2.48 22.34 0.19
C ILE A 286 1.82 23.36 -0.74
N SER A 287 0.53 23.18 -1.07
CA SER A 287 -0.17 24.00 -2.06
C SER A 287 -0.39 25.43 -1.58
N GLU A 288 -0.74 25.64 -0.30
CA GLU A 288 -1.01 26.93 0.31
C GLU A 288 0.25 27.55 0.94
N ARG A 289 1.38 26.82 0.94
CA ARG A 289 2.68 27.24 1.51
C ARG A 289 2.61 27.61 2.99
N HIS A 290 1.78 26.92 3.74
CA HIS A 290 1.75 27.03 5.19
C HIS A 290 2.90 26.26 5.83
N GLN A 291 3.28 26.64 7.04
CA GLN A 291 4.27 25.91 7.85
C GLN A 291 3.70 25.58 9.23
N ILE A 292 2.58 26.21 9.60
CA ILE A 292 1.92 26.08 10.87
C ILE A 292 0.41 26.33 10.67
N MET A 293 -0.41 25.53 11.32
CA MET A 293 -1.87 25.70 11.34
C MET A 293 -2.39 25.44 12.75
N LEU A 294 -3.44 26.14 13.15
CA LEU A 294 -4.21 25.81 14.35
C LEU A 294 -5.15 24.64 14.03
N VAL A 295 -5.43 23.84 15.05
CA VAL A 295 -6.37 22.73 14.96
C VAL A 295 -7.61 23.05 15.78
N ALA A 296 -8.77 23.00 15.16
CA ALA A 296 -10.05 23.22 15.82
C ALA A 296 -10.91 21.95 15.81
N ASP A 297 -11.72 21.80 16.86
CA ASP A 297 -12.76 20.79 16.94
C ASP A 297 -14.00 21.15 16.06
N GLU A 298 -15.01 20.30 16.09
CA GLU A 298 -16.27 20.53 15.35
C GLU A 298 -17.06 21.76 15.82
N PHE A 299 -16.78 22.29 17.00
CA PHE A 299 -17.39 23.49 17.59
C PHE A 299 -16.57 24.75 17.34
N GLY A 300 -15.41 24.64 16.69
CA GLY A 300 -14.50 25.75 16.43
C GLY A 300 -13.58 26.10 17.60
N THR A 301 -13.52 25.26 18.63
CA THR A 301 -12.58 25.45 19.74
C THR A 301 -11.19 25.02 19.31
N ILE A 302 -10.17 25.84 19.59
CA ILE A 302 -8.79 25.49 19.29
C ILE A 302 -8.30 24.42 20.27
N VAL A 303 -8.05 23.22 19.76
CA VAL A 303 -7.63 22.03 20.52
C VAL A 303 -6.15 21.72 20.37
N GLY A 304 -5.49 22.28 19.35
CA GLY A 304 -4.10 22.02 19.09
C GLY A 304 -3.48 22.93 18.02
N LEU A 305 -2.28 22.56 17.66
CA LEU A 305 -1.48 23.18 16.61
C LEU A 305 -0.76 22.07 15.85
N VAL A 306 -0.65 22.21 14.54
CA VAL A 306 0.08 21.27 13.70
C VAL A 306 1.05 22.03 12.79
N THR A 307 2.25 21.49 12.64
CA THR A 307 3.30 22.02 11.78
C THR A 307 3.56 21.08 10.60
N PHE A 308 4.26 21.57 9.60
CA PHE A 308 4.75 20.72 8.51
C PHE A 308 5.77 19.69 9.03
N GLU A 309 6.52 20.06 10.08
CA GLU A 309 7.51 19.20 10.74
C GLU A 309 6.83 17.98 11.36
N ASP A 310 5.67 18.12 12.04
CA ASP A 310 4.92 16.98 12.62
C ASP A 310 4.56 15.92 11.59
N ILE A 311 4.19 16.34 10.36
CA ILE A 311 3.89 15.41 9.28
C ILE A 311 5.15 14.70 8.80
N ILE A 312 6.26 15.42 8.65
CA ILE A 312 7.54 14.84 8.23
C ILE A 312 8.04 13.85 9.27
N GLU A 313 7.95 14.16 10.55
CA GLU A 313 8.29 13.25 11.65
C GLU A 313 7.44 11.97 11.60
N THR A 314 6.15 12.12 11.35
CA THR A 314 5.23 10.98 11.21
C THR A 314 5.61 10.07 10.03
N ILE A 315 5.98 10.64 8.87
CA ILE A 315 6.39 9.86 7.70
C ILE A 315 7.71 9.13 7.97
N PHE A 316 8.69 9.82 8.53
CA PHE A 316 10.03 9.26 8.75
C PHE A 316 10.14 8.43 10.04
N GLY A 317 9.18 8.54 10.96
CA GLY A 317 9.14 7.77 12.20
C GLY A 317 10.22 8.19 13.21
N PHE A 318 10.67 9.42 13.18
CA PHE A 318 11.62 9.98 14.14
C PHE A 318 11.33 11.45 14.41
N GLU A 319 11.65 11.91 15.61
CA GLU A 319 11.50 13.29 16.03
C GLU A 319 12.64 14.15 15.44
N ILE A 320 12.30 15.30 14.87
CA ILE A 320 13.26 16.30 14.41
C ILE A 320 13.58 17.21 15.58
N LEU A 321 14.72 16.97 16.23
CA LEU A 321 15.13 17.75 17.40
C LEU A 321 16.00 18.94 16.97
N ASP A 322 15.64 20.16 17.42
CA ASP A 322 16.52 21.32 17.35
C ASP A 322 17.55 21.26 18.49
N GLU A 323 18.71 21.86 18.32
CA GLU A 323 19.83 21.89 19.29
C GLU A 323 19.43 22.34 20.69
N LYS A 324 18.33 23.07 20.83
CA LYS A 324 17.82 23.63 22.07
C LYS A 324 16.58 22.92 22.63
N ASP A 325 16.09 21.87 21.98
CA ASP A 325 14.89 21.17 22.43
C ASP A 325 15.15 20.39 23.71
N LYS A 326 14.41 20.77 24.76
CA LYS A 326 14.47 20.12 26.07
C LYS A 326 13.49 18.92 26.18
N VAL A 327 12.48 18.88 25.33
CA VAL A 327 11.41 17.89 25.33
C VAL A 327 11.29 17.32 23.91
N PRO A 328 11.68 16.07 23.70
CA PRO A 328 11.67 15.47 22.35
C PRO A 328 10.28 15.39 21.74
N ASN A 329 9.25 15.06 22.53
CA ASN A 329 7.89 14.87 22.03
C ASN A 329 6.89 15.64 22.90
N LEU A 330 6.29 16.68 22.32
CA LEU A 330 5.32 17.55 23.01
C LEU A 330 3.98 16.85 23.29
N GLN A 331 3.58 15.86 22.49
CA GLN A 331 2.38 15.06 22.76
C GLN A 331 2.56 14.17 24.01
N SER A 332 3.67 13.46 24.08
CA SER A 332 4.03 12.68 25.26
C SER A 332 4.16 13.55 26.51
N HIS A 333 4.72 14.75 26.34
CA HIS A 333 4.78 15.72 27.44
C HIS A 333 3.39 16.18 27.89
N ALA A 334 2.49 16.47 26.97
CA ALA A 334 1.11 16.84 27.28
C ALA A 334 0.37 15.72 28.04
N ARG A 335 0.54 14.44 27.61
CA ARG A 335 -0.02 13.28 28.33
C ARG A 335 0.53 13.18 29.75
N ASN A 336 1.83 13.33 29.94
CA ASN A 336 2.45 13.28 31.25
C ASN A 336 1.92 14.40 32.16
N LEU A 337 1.79 15.62 31.66
CA LEU A 337 1.20 16.73 32.39
C LEU A 337 -0.27 16.48 32.76
N TRP A 338 -1.03 15.84 31.89
CA TRP A 338 -2.41 15.42 32.19
C TRP A 338 -2.44 14.37 33.30
N HIS A 339 -1.62 13.32 33.22
CA HIS A 339 -1.51 12.30 34.26
C HIS A 339 -1.12 12.87 35.61
N GLU A 340 -0.15 13.79 35.66
CA GLU A 340 0.22 14.47 36.91
C GLU A 340 -0.93 15.30 37.46
N ARG A 341 -1.64 16.03 36.60
CA ARG A 341 -2.77 16.87 36.99
C ARG A 341 -3.94 16.04 37.50
N ALA A 342 -4.27 14.94 36.80
CA ALA A 342 -5.31 14.01 37.20
C ALA A 342 -5.03 13.36 38.56
N ARG A 343 -3.78 12.94 38.80
CA ARG A 343 -3.34 12.42 40.12
C ARG A 343 -3.52 13.45 41.23
N ARG A 344 -3.17 14.72 40.99
CA ARG A 344 -3.34 15.80 41.98
C ARG A 344 -4.83 16.07 42.28
N MET A 345 -5.71 15.87 41.30
CA MET A 345 -7.15 16.06 41.45
C MET A 345 -7.87 14.82 41.99
N GLY A 346 -7.16 13.70 42.21
CA GLY A 346 -7.74 12.46 42.66
C GLY A 346 -8.61 11.72 41.61
N ILE A 347 -8.42 12.06 40.33
CA ILE A 347 -9.12 11.40 39.22
C ILE A 347 -8.44 10.05 38.95
N VAL A 348 -9.21 8.96 38.98
CA VAL A 348 -8.73 7.65 38.59
C VAL A 348 -8.78 7.60 37.08
N LEU A 349 -7.62 7.53 36.43
CA LEU A 349 -7.51 7.31 34.99
C LEU A 349 -7.60 5.82 34.73
N GLU A 350 -8.50 5.37 33.83
CA GLU A 350 -8.42 4.04 33.25
C GLU A 350 -7.10 3.96 32.47
N GLU A 351 -6.31 2.92 32.73
CA GLU A 351 -5.08 2.68 31.98
C GLU A 351 -5.47 2.38 30.52
N GLU A 352 -5.11 3.29 29.60
CA GLU A 352 -5.18 2.95 28.17
C GLU A 352 -4.30 1.73 27.91
N PRO A 353 -4.82 0.72 27.17
CA PRO A 353 -3.97 -0.39 26.76
C PRO A 353 -2.76 0.16 25.99
N PRO A 354 -1.57 -0.45 26.17
CA PRO A 354 -0.38 -0.01 25.46
C PRO A 354 -0.65 -0.02 23.95
N PRO A 355 -0.14 0.95 23.18
CA PRO A 355 -0.30 0.97 21.74
C PRO A 355 0.18 -0.38 21.19
N SER A 356 -0.67 -1.02 20.39
CA SER A 356 -0.34 -2.27 19.71
C SER A 356 0.92 -2.09 18.88
N ALA A 357 1.95 -2.87 19.21
CA ALA A 357 3.26 -2.89 18.57
C ALA A 357 3.18 -3.32 17.09
#